data_24f096b2fa795e76dae1da78ef5dcbd4
#
_entry.id   24f096b2fa795e76dae1da78ef5dcbd4
#
_cell.length_a   1.000
_cell.length_b   1.000
_cell.length_c   1.000
_cell.angle_alpha   90.00
_cell.angle_beta   90.00
_cell.angle_gamma   90.00
#
_symmetry.space_group_name_H-M   'P 1'
#
loop_
_entity.id
_entity.type
_entity.pdbx_description
1 polymer ?
#
loop_
_entity_poly.entity_id
_entity_poly.type
_entity_poly.pdbx_seq_one_letter_code
_entity_poly.pdbx_strand_id
1 'polypeptide(L)'
;MDKYSIITPEVMGTFNDRLNFLYLKLGNYLDIEKQEHRTLQYCKVFLSDSQNQIQDFQDSLLYQEYLKDIHLTIVEQTPLCGSKISLLVKTTDDETPLLFHSLRLTEEEAKGKDSYEQTSLLFNKYLQIIADTDMTMERNLVRTWIYVTNIDVNYQGVVEARNDIFDKEGLTADTHYIASTGIGGATPVRHAAVAIDFLTFPGIKEEDKK
;
A
#
# COMPACT_ATOMS: atom_id res chain seq x y z
N MET A 1 18.50 6.23 -7.65
CA MET A 1 18.41 6.49 -6.18
C MET A 1 16.98 6.79 -5.80
N ASP A 2 16.44 6.12 -4.80
CA ASP A 2 15.08 6.31 -4.32
C ASP A 2 14.93 7.60 -3.52
N LYS A 3 13.85 8.33 -3.77
CA LYS A 3 13.48 9.52 -3.01
C LYS A 3 12.03 9.43 -2.53
N TYR A 4 11.83 9.65 -1.24
CA TYR A 4 10.51 9.69 -0.62
C TYR A 4 10.16 11.11 -0.21
N SER A 5 8.93 11.54 -0.50
CA SER A 5 8.45 12.87 -0.14
C SER A 5 7.02 12.80 0.36
N ILE A 6 6.71 13.61 1.38
CA ILE A 6 5.35 13.80 1.87
C ILE A 6 4.82 15.10 1.28
N ILE A 7 3.69 15.03 0.59
CA ILE A 7 3.01 16.17 -0.02
C ILE A 7 1.68 16.38 0.70
N THR A 8 1.53 17.54 1.33
CA THR A 8 0.32 17.92 2.06
C THR A 8 -0.28 19.19 1.48
N PRO A 9 -1.63 19.32 1.50
CA PRO A 9 -2.27 20.57 1.12
C PRO A 9 -2.05 21.64 2.19
N GLU A 10 -1.67 22.83 1.75
CA GLU A 10 -1.46 24.02 2.61
C GLU A 10 -2.63 24.99 2.51
N VAL A 11 -3.76 24.56 1.94
CA VAL A 11 -4.95 25.37 1.75
C VAL A 11 -6.04 25.03 2.77
N MET A 12 -6.76 26.05 3.20
CA MET A 12 -8.04 25.90 3.91
C MET A 12 -9.14 25.77 2.86
N GLY A 13 -10.16 24.96 3.14
CA GLY A 13 -11.29 24.82 2.22
C GLY A 13 -11.91 23.42 2.22
N THR A 14 -12.65 23.13 1.19
CA THR A 14 -13.32 21.85 0.95
C THR A 14 -12.30 20.74 0.67
N PHE A 15 -12.76 19.51 0.60
CA PHE A 15 -11.91 18.39 0.18
C PHE A 15 -11.42 18.57 -1.26
N ASN A 16 -12.30 19.05 -2.16
CA ASN A 16 -11.95 19.31 -3.56
C ASN A 16 -10.91 20.43 -3.72
N ASP A 17 -10.95 21.48 -2.90
CA ASP A 17 -9.89 22.51 -2.91
C ASP A 17 -8.53 21.90 -2.57
N ARG A 18 -8.49 20.95 -1.63
CA ARG A 18 -7.27 20.23 -1.25
C ARG A 18 -6.77 19.29 -2.35
N LEU A 19 -7.68 18.60 -3.04
CA LEU A 19 -7.33 17.76 -4.19
C LEU A 19 -6.73 18.59 -5.33
N ASN A 20 -7.33 19.72 -5.65
CA ASN A 20 -6.81 20.66 -6.67
C ASN A 20 -5.43 21.22 -6.30
N PHE A 21 -5.22 21.55 -5.01
CA PHE A 21 -3.91 21.99 -4.54
C PHE A 21 -2.86 20.89 -4.66
N LEU A 22 -3.20 19.65 -4.27
CA LEU A 22 -2.29 18.51 -4.39
C LEU A 22 -1.98 18.16 -5.84
N TYR A 23 -2.96 18.30 -6.75
CA TYR A 23 -2.74 18.12 -8.18
C TYR A 23 -1.64 19.05 -8.70
N LEU A 24 -1.73 20.35 -8.41
CA LEU A 24 -0.73 21.32 -8.82
C LEU A 24 0.62 21.10 -8.13
N LYS A 25 0.60 20.81 -6.83
CA LYS A 25 1.82 20.59 -6.04
C LYS A 25 2.56 19.33 -6.45
N LEU A 26 1.85 18.25 -6.73
CA LEU A 26 2.43 17.00 -7.23
C LEU A 26 3.00 17.20 -8.64
N GLY A 27 2.28 17.87 -9.53
CA GLY A 27 2.77 18.17 -10.88
C GLY A 27 4.09 18.92 -10.85
N ASN A 28 4.17 20.03 -10.09
CA ASN A 28 5.40 20.77 -9.92
C ASN A 28 6.55 19.92 -9.31
N TYR A 29 6.23 19.04 -8.36
CA TYR A 29 7.21 18.14 -7.79
C TYR A 29 7.73 17.15 -8.84
N LEU A 30 6.84 16.56 -9.65
CA LEU A 30 7.22 15.60 -10.69
C LEU A 30 8.03 16.26 -11.83
N ASP A 31 7.76 17.52 -12.17
CA ASP A 31 8.56 18.26 -13.14
C ASP A 31 10.01 18.46 -12.66
N ILE A 32 10.21 18.70 -11.37
CA ILE A 32 11.55 18.79 -10.75
C ILE A 32 12.22 17.39 -10.77
N GLU A 33 11.52 16.35 -10.36
CA GLU A 33 12.06 14.99 -10.32
C GLU A 33 12.45 14.50 -11.73
N LYS A 34 11.68 14.89 -12.75
CA LYS A 34 11.98 14.56 -14.16
C LYS A 34 13.30 15.18 -14.64
N GLN A 35 13.66 16.38 -14.18
CA GLN A 35 14.96 17.00 -14.48
C GLN A 35 16.12 16.19 -13.92
N GLU A 36 15.87 15.45 -12.83
CA GLU A 36 16.83 14.54 -12.19
C GLU A 36 16.68 13.08 -12.68
N HIS A 37 15.99 12.87 -13.81
CA HIS A 37 15.72 11.56 -14.42
C HIS A 37 14.96 10.57 -13.52
N ARG A 38 14.22 11.05 -12.50
CA ARG A 38 13.38 10.21 -11.64
C ARG A 38 11.93 10.20 -12.09
N THR A 39 11.32 9.03 -11.98
CA THR A 39 9.91 8.78 -12.27
C THR A 39 9.13 8.41 -11.01
N LEU A 40 7.84 8.71 -10.98
CA LEU A 40 6.94 8.31 -9.91
C LEU A 40 6.69 6.80 -9.99
N GLN A 41 7.10 6.08 -8.95
CA GLN A 41 6.96 4.63 -8.88
C GLN A 41 5.81 4.18 -7.97
N TYR A 42 5.57 4.92 -6.88
CA TYR A 42 4.62 4.53 -5.85
C TYR A 42 4.01 5.76 -5.17
N CYS A 43 2.74 5.66 -4.82
CA CYS A 43 2.08 6.65 -3.96
C CYS A 43 1.23 5.95 -2.88
N LYS A 44 1.33 6.45 -1.65
CA LYS A 44 0.40 6.15 -0.58
C LYS A 44 -0.44 7.38 -0.26
N VAL A 45 -1.75 7.21 -0.33
CA VAL A 45 -2.75 8.24 -0.04
C VAL A 45 -3.31 8.00 1.35
N PHE A 46 -3.13 8.96 2.23
CA PHE A 46 -3.72 8.97 3.57
C PHE A 46 -4.99 9.80 3.54
N LEU A 47 -6.12 9.20 3.87
CA LEU A 47 -7.42 9.87 3.97
C LEU A 47 -7.89 9.91 5.43
N SER A 48 -8.52 11.00 5.83
CA SER A 48 -9.10 11.11 7.18
C SER A 48 -10.44 10.40 7.32
N ASP A 49 -11.14 10.16 6.21
CA ASP A 49 -12.46 9.54 6.11
C ASP A 49 -12.60 8.91 4.72
N SER A 50 -12.05 7.70 4.57
CA SER A 50 -11.91 7.06 3.27
C SER A 50 -13.27 6.74 2.62
N GLN A 51 -14.28 6.37 3.41
CA GLN A 51 -15.59 6.01 2.87
C GLN A 51 -16.32 7.19 2.21
N ASN A 52 -16.16 8.38 2.77
CA ASN A 52 -16.78 9.60 2.24
C ASN A 52 -15.90 10.33 1.22
N GLN A 53 -14.60 10.05 1.17
CA GLN A 53 -13.65 10.79 0.35
C GLN A 53 -13.18 10.03 -0.89
N ILE A 54 -13.36 8.71 -0.94
CA ILE A 54 -12.78 7.87 -1.99
C ILE A 54 -13.31 8.23 -3.38
N GLN A 55 -14.60 8.51 -3.52
CA GLN A 55 -15.19 8.83 -4.81
C GLN A 55 -14.68 10.17 -5.34
N ASP A 56 -14.71 11.23 -4.50
CA ASP A 56 -14.18 12.55 -4.86
C ASP A 56 -12.69 12.47 -5.24
N PHE A 57 -11.92 11.64 -4.53
CA PHE A 57 -10.50 11.41 -4.84
C PHE A 57 -10.34 10.75 -6.21
N GLN A 58 -11.08 9.67 -6.49
CA GLN A 58 -10.99 8.95 -7.76
C GLN A 58 -11.48 9.77 -8.96
N ASP A 59 -12.43 10.67 -8.75
CA ASP A 59 -12.94 11.58 -9.79
C ASP A 59 -12.03 12.80 -10.01
N SER A 60 -11.05 13.04 -9.14
CA SER A 60 -10.14 14.18 -9.21
C SER A 60 -9.10 14.07 -10.33
N LEU A 61 -8.65 15.24 -10.84
CA LEU A 61 -7.52 15.30 -11.77
C LEU A 61 -6.23 14.74 -11.15
N LEU A 62 -6.05 14.88 -9.84
CA LEU A 62 -4.92 14.31 -9.12
C LEU A 62 -4.82 12.79 -9.35
N TYR A 63 -5.93 12.07 -9.19
CA TYR A 63 -5.97 10.63 -9.43
C TYR A 63 -5.88 10.31 -10.92
N GLN A 64 -6.71 10.94 -11.74
CA GLN A 64 -6.86 10.60 -13.15
C GLN A 64 -5.60 10.84 -13.98
N GLU A 65 -4.81 11.87 -13.68
CA GLU A 65 -3.62 12.21 -14.45
C GLU A 65 -2.32 11.65 -13.87
N TYR A 66 -2.21 11.51 -12.54
CA TYR A 66 -0.94 11.12 -11.93
C TYR A 66 -0.94 9.77 -11.22
N LEU A 67 -2.08 9.30 -10.69
CA LEU A 67 -2.06 8.22 -9.73
C LEU A 67 -2.74 6.92 -10.18
N LYS A 68 -3.62 6.95 -11.16
CA LYS A 68 -4.40 5.77 -11.59
C LYS A 68 -3.55 4.64 -12.18
N ASP A 69 -2.43 4.99 -12.83
CA ASP A 69 -1.59 4.06 -13.59
C ASP A 69 -0.29 3.69 -12.84
N ILE A 70 -0.17 4.08 -11.56
CA ILE A 70 0.98 3.74 -10.72
C ILE A 70 0.58 2.80 -9.59
N HIS A 71 1.57 2.25 -8.90
CA HIS A 71 1.33 1.50 -7.68
C HIS A 71 0.79 2.42 -6.57
N LEU A 72 -0.47 2.19 -6.19
CA LEU A 72 -1.22 3.06 -5.30
C LEU A 72 -1.73 2.31 -4.07
N THR A 73 -1.45 2.84 -2.90
CA THR A 73 -2.07 2.44 -1.64
C THR A 73 -3.01 3.53 -1.15
N ILE A 74 -4.26 3.19 -0.84
CA ILE A 74 -5.21 4.09 -0.18
C ILE A 74 -5.51 3.53 1.20
N VAL A 75 -5.31 4.35 2.24
CA VAL A 75 -5.54 3.96 3.63
C VAL A 75 -6.25 5.08 4.38
N GLU A 76 -7.22 4.69 5.22
CA GLU A 76 -7.80 5.61 6.18
C GLU A 76 -6.87 5.72 7.39
N GLN A 77 -6.13 6.80 7.39
CA GLN A 77 -5.26 7.20 8.48
C GLN A 77 -5.17 8.73 8.45
N THR A 78 -5.70 9.38 9.46
CA THR A 78 -5.73 10.85 9.50
C THR A 78 -4.32 11.42 9.45
N PRO A 79 -4.02 12.31 8.48
CA PRO A 79 -2.72 12.95 8.40
C PRO A 79 -2.36 13.74 9.66
N LEU A 80 -1.12 13.62 10.14
CA LEU A 80 -0.64 14.28 11.36
C LEU A 80 -0.75 15.82 11.32
N CYS A 81 -0.72 16.41 10.13
CA CYS A 81 -0.89 17.85 9.93
C CYS A 81 -2.34 18.33 10.07
N GLY A 82 -3.29 17.43 10.38
CA GLY A 82 -4.73 17.76 10.48
C GLY A 82 -5.42 18.02 9.14
N SER A 83 -4.75 17.78 8.02
CA SER A 83 -5.41 17.84 6.70
C SER A 83 -6.30 16.61 6.50
N LYS A 84 -7.24 16.72 5.53
CA LYS A 84 -8.14 15.59 5.19
C LYS A 84 -7.46 14.55 4.29
N ILE A 85 -6.34 14.90 3.66
CA ILE A 85 -5.58 14.06 2.75
C ILE A 85 -4.11 14.45 2.79
N SER A 86 -3.21 13.48 2.64
CA SER A 86 -1.79 13.68 2.32
C SER A 86 -1.28 12.54 1.45
N LEU A 87 -0.18 12.76 0.76
CA LEU A 87 0.46 11.80 -0.11
C LEU A 87 1.87 11.50 0.40
N LEU A 88 2.24 10.23 0.44
CA LEU A 88 3.64 9.80 0.47
C LEU A 88 3.98 9.27 -0.93
N VAL A 89 4.89 9.93 -1.61
CA VAL A 89 5.32 9.55 -2.96
C VAL A 89 6.74 9.01 -2.95
N LYS A 90 6.99 8.02 -3.80
CA LYS A 90 8.32 7.50 -4.09
C LYS A 90 8.65 7.77 -5.55
N THR A 91 9.75 8.48 -5.80
CA THR A 91 10.34 8.64 -7.12
C THR A 91 11.70 7.95 -7.18
N THR A 92 12.07 7.43 -8.35
CA THR A 92 13.33 6.70 -8.54
C THR A 92 13.88 6.90 -9.95
N ASP A 93 15.20 6.85 -10.07
CA ASP A 93 15.95 6.73 -11.31
C ASP A 93 16.40 5.27 -11.58
N ASP A 94 16.01 4.34 -10.71
CA ASP A 94 16.37 2.94 -10.79
C ASP A 94 15.33 2.19 -11.66
N GLU A 95 15.82 1.48 -12.65
CA GLU A 95 15.00 0.60 -13.50
C GLU A 95 14.74 -0.77 -12.87
N THR A 96 15.28 -1.02 -11.67
CA THR A 96 15.07 -2.29 -10.96
C THR A 96 13.58 -2.49 -10.69
N PRO A 97 12.99 -3.58 -11.17
CA PRO A 97 11.56 -3.82 -11.05
C PRO A 97 11.21 -4.25 -9.62
N LEU A 98 10.93 -3.28 -8.76
CA LEU A 98 10.23 -3.54 -7.50
C LEU A 98 8.73 -3.59 -7.79
N LEU A 99 8.09 -4.71 -7.45
CA LEU A 99 6.66 -4.89 -7.67
C LEU A 99 5.91 -4.60 -6.37
N PHE A 100 5.01 -3.62 -6.43
CA PHE A 100 4.10 -3.31 -5.35
C PHE A 100 2.73 -3.91 -5.66
N HIS A 101 2.19 -4.74 -4.78
CA HIS A 101 0.85 -5.29 -4.89
C HIS A 101 -0.01 -4.78 -3.73
N SER A 102 -0.88 -3.81 -4.02
CA SER A 102 -1.81 -3.27 -3.02
C SER A 102 -3.11 -4.05 -3.05
N LEU A 103 -3.22 -5.11 -2.24
CA LEU A 103 -4.34 -6.02 -2.27
C LEU A 103 -5.44 -5.63 -1.28
N ARG A 104 -6.66 -5.65 -1.80
CA ARG A 104 -7.88 -5.32 -1.07
C ARG A 104 -8.93 -6.38 -1.33
N LEU A 105 -9.79 -6.61 -0.36
CA LEU A 105 -10.99 -7.42 -0.54
C LEU A 105 -12.10 -6.56 -1.13
N THR A 106 -12.99 -7.17 -1.87
CA THR A 106 -14.30 -6.56 -2.18
C THR A 106 -15.20 -6.63 -0.95
N GLU A 107 -16.31 -5.88 -0.94
CA GLU A 107 -17.29 -5.94 0.14
C GLU A 107 -17.86 -7.36 0.32
N GLU A 108 -18.12 -8.04 -0.79
CA GLU A 108 -18.64 -9.41 -0.79
C GLU A 108 -17.62 -10.41 -0.21
N GLU A 109 -16.35 -10.29 -0.58
CA GLU A 109 -15.28 -11.15 -0.05
C GLU A 109 -15.04 -10.92 1.44
N ALA A 110 -15.21 -9.69 1.95
CA ALA A 110 -14.98 -9.35 3.34
C ALA A 110 -16.15 -9.72 4.25
N LYS A 111 -17.37 -9.67 3.72
CA LYS A 111 -18.61 -9.81 4.52
C LYS A 111 -18.68 -11.16 5.23
N GLY A 112 -18.90 -11.09 6.56
CA GLY A 112 -19.05 -12.27 7.42
C GLY A 112 -17.77 -13.02 7.76
N LYS A 113 -16.62 -12.52 7.33
CA LYS A 113 -15.30 -13.10 7.65
C LYS A 113 -14.59 -12.31 8.72
N ASP A 114 -13.92 -13.03 9.61
CA ASP A 114 -13.06 -12.44 10.63
C ASP A 114 -11.70 -11.99 10.06
N SER A 115 -10.85 -11.40 10.90
CA SER A 115 -9.55 -10.90 10.50
C SER A 115 -8.57 -11.98 10.07
N TYR A 116 -8.68 -13.19 10.61
CA TYR A 116 -7.88 -14.36 10.17
C TYR A 116 -8.25 -14.77 8.74
N GLU A 117 -9.55 -14.96 8.47
CA GLU A 117 -10.04 -15.35 7.16
C GLU A 117 -9.73 -14.30 6.08
N GLN A 118 -9.91 -12.99 6.43
CA GLN A 118 -9.60 -11.89 5.52
C GLN A 118 -8.11 -11.82 5.19
N THR A 119 -7.25 -11.98 6.20
CA THR A 119 -5.79 -12.03 6.00
C THR A 119 -5.39 -13.19 5.12
N SER A 120 -5.94 -14.37 5.37
CA SER A 120 -5.69 -15.57 4.57
C SER A 120 -6.10 -15.39 3.11
N LEU A 121 -7.24 -14.75 2.85
CA LEU A 121 -7.69 -14.44 1.48
C LEU A 121 -6.72 -13.48 0.77
N LEU A 122 -6.24 -12.44 1.44
CA LEU A 122 -5.32 -11.47 0.85
C LEU A 122 -3.96 -12.11 0.51
N PHE A 123 -3.42 -12.95 1.39
CA PHE A 123 -2.21 -13.71 1.08
C PHE A 123 -2.42 -14.71 -0.06
N ASN A 124 -3.56 -15.40 -0.10
CA ASN A 124 -3.89 -16.30 -1.21
C ASN A 124 -4.00 -15.55 -2.55
N LYS A 125 -4.57 -14.35 -2.57
CA LYS A 125 -4.55 -13.49 -3.77
C LYS A 125 -3.13 -13.15 -4.20
N TYR A 126 -2.23 -12.83 -3.26
CA TYR A 126 -0.83 -12.59 -3.57
C TYR A 126 -0.15 -13.82 -4.15
N LEU A 127 -0.35 -14.99 -3.55
CA LEU A 127 0.19 -16.26 -4.07
C LEU A 127 -0.32 -16.57 -5.48
N GLN A 128 -1.58 -16.28 -5.79
CA GLN A 128 -2.12 -16.42 -7.14
C GLN A 128 -1.43 -15.48 -8.15
N ILE A 129 -1.12 -14.24 -7.75
CA ILE A 129 -0.42 -13.29 -8.63
C ILE A 129 0.98 -13.78 -9.01
N ILE A 130 1.69 -14.40 -8.09
CA ILE A 130 3.06 -14.89 -8.34
C ILE A 130 3.10 -16.33 -8.89
N ALA A 131 1.98 -17.07 -8.88
CA ALA A 131 1.93 -18.50 -9.26
C ALA A 131 2.37 -18.78 -10.70
N ASP A 132 2.09 -17.87 -11.63
CA ASP A 132 2.46 -17.98 -13.04
C ASP A 132 3.84 -17.39 -13.37
N THR A 133 4.64 -17.12 -12.34
CA THR A 133 5.98 -16.56 -12.45
C THR A 133 7.01 -17.51 -11.83
N ASP A 134 8.30 -17.25 -12.05
CA ASP A 134 9.39 -17.97 -11.38
C ASP A 134 9.61 -17.51 -9.91
N MET A 135 8.72 -16.68 -9.37
CA MET A 135 8.84 -16.12 -8.02
C MET A 135 8.17 -17.03 -6.98
N THR A 136 8.73 -17.00 -5.78
CA THR A 136 8.12 -17.60 -4.59
C THR A 136 8.01 -16.57 -3.48
N MET A 137 7.11 -16.78 -2.52
CA MET A 137 7.01 -15.89 -1.37
C MET A 137 8.33 -15.89 -0.58
N GLU A 138 8.89 -17.07 -0.30
CA GLU A 138 10.16 -17.22 0.43
C GLU A 138 11.28 -16.44 -0.25
N ARG A 139 11.45 -16.57 -1.57
CA ARG A 139 12.57 -15.97 -2.27
C ARG A 139 12.40 -14.49 -2.58
N ASN A 140 11.19 -14.05 -2.94
CA ASN A 140 10.99 -12.76 -3.60
C ASN A 140 10.19 -11.74 -2.79
N LEU A 141 9.40 -12.17 -1.77
CA LEU A 141 8.70 -11.22 -0.92
C LEU A 141 9.69 -10.56 0.04
N VAL A 142 9.77 -9.23 -0.01
CA VAL A 142 10.73 -8.44 0.80
C VAL A 142 10.04 -7.81 2.00
N ARG A 143 8.81 -7.35 1.81
CA ARG A 143 8.11 -6.62 2.86
C ARG A 143 6.59 -6.69 2.71
N THR A 144 5.89 -6.66 3.86
CA THR A 144 4.44 -6.43 3.93
C THR A 144 4.10 -5.25 4.83
N TRP A 145 3.06 -4.49 4.45
CA TRP A 145 2.36 -3.54 5.31
C TRP A 145 0.93 -4.00 5.45
N ILE A 146 0.52 -4.34 6.67
CA ILE A 146 -0.80 -4.87 6.97
C ILE A 146 -1.60 -3.78 7.70
N TYR A 147 -2.61 -3.23 7.02
CA TYR A 147 -3.50 -2.23 7.59
C TYR A 147 -4.67 -2.93 8.27
N VAL A 148 -4.90 -2.60 9.53
CA VAL A 148 -5.88 -3.30 10.37
C VAL A 148 -6.83 -2.30 10.98
N THR A 149 -8.11 -2.41 10.63
CA THR A 149 -9.20 -1.65 11.25
C THR A 149 -9.40 -2.15 12.68
N ASN A 150 -9.56 -1.24 13.64
CA ASN A 150 -9.68 -1.60 15.07
C ASN A 150 -8.60 -2.61 15.49
N ILE A 151 -7.34 -2.20 15.35
CA ILE A 151 -6.17 -3.06 15.49
C ILE A 151 -6.17 -3.83 16.82
N ASP A 152 -6.62 -3.25 17.93
CA ASP A 152 -6.67 -3.89 19.23
C ASP A 152 -7.59 -5.13 19.27
N VAL A 153 -8.57 -5.20 18.36
CA VAL A 153 -9.52 -6.33 18.27
C VAL A 153 -9.10 -7.34 17.21
N ASN A 154 -8.63 -6.85 16.07
CA ASN A 154 -8.42 -7.67 14.87
C ASN A 154 -6.98 -8.20 14.71
N TYR A 155 -6.01 -7.67 15.48
CA TYR A 155 -4.59 -7.95 15.23
C TYR A 155 -4.19 -9.40 15.51
N GLN A 156 -4.83 -10.05 16.49
CA GLN A 156 -4.52 -11.45 16.81
C GLN A 156 -4.76 -12.36 15.60
N GLY A 157 -5.95 -12.31 14.99
CA GLY A 157 -6.29 -13.13 13.82
C GLY A 157 -5.37 -12.83 12.61
N VAL A 158 -4.98 -11.56 12.45
CA VAL A 158 -4.00 -11.16 11.42
C VAL A 158 -2.65 -11.84 11.63
N VAL A 159 -2.14 -11.84 12.88
CA VAL A 159 -0.83 -12.44 13.21
C VAL A 159 -0.87 -13.96 13.04
N GLU A 160 -1.92 -14.61 13.50
CA GLU A 160 -2.11 -16.05 13.37
C GLU A 160 -2.13 -16.46 11.90
N ALA A 161 -2.99 -15.85 11.06
CA ALA A 161 -3.08 -16.16 9.64
C ALA A 161 -1.76 -15.89 8.90
N ARG A 162 -1.08 -14.77 9.20
CA ARG A 162 0.22 -14.47 8.62
C ARG A 162 1.26 -15.53 8.97
N ASN A 163 1.34 -15.94 10.22
CA ASN A 163 2.32 -16.94 10.69
C ASN A 163 2.07 -18.29 10.02
N ASP A 164 0.82 -18.76 9.97
CA ASP A 164 0.46 -20.01 9.32
C ASP A 164 0.88 -20.02 7.83
N ILE A 165 0.69 -18.90 7.15
CA ILE A 165 1.06 -18.78 5.75
C ILE A 165 2.58 -18.67 5.59
N PHE A 166 3.26 -17.91 6.42
CA PHE A 166 4.72 -17.78 6.38
C PHE A 166 5.38 -19.14 6.59
N ASP A 167 4.96 -19.90 7.60
CA ASP A 167 5.47 -21.24 7.86
C ASP A 167 5.25 -22.17 6.67
N LYS A 168 4.05 -22.15 6.09
CA LYS A 168 3.70 -22.96 4.90
C LYS A 168 4.54 -22.60 3.68
N GLU A 169 4.79 -21.31 3.46
CA GLU A 169 5.51 -20.80 2.28
C GLU A 169 7.03 -20.67 2.50
N GLY A 170 7.54 -21.17 3.63
CA GLY A 170 8.98 -21.29 3.89
C GLY A 170 9.64 -20.03 4.48
N LEU A 171 8.86 -19.07 4.98
CA LEU A 171 9.39 -17.91 5.73
C LEU A 171 9.46 -18.24 7.22
N THR A 172 10.53 -18.91 7.64
CA THR A 172 10.73 -19.48 8.97
C THR A 172 12.05 -19.05 9.60
N ALA A 173 12.25 -19.43 10.86
CA ALA A 173 13.53 -19.20 11.54
C ALA A 173 14.72 -19.91 10.89
N ASP A 174 14.46 -21.00 10.15
CA ASP A 174 15.51 -21.81 9.50
C ASP A 174 15.90 -21.25 8.11
N THR A 175 15.08 -20.36 7.56
CA THR A 175 15.34 -19.69 6.28
C THR A 175 15.69 -18.21 6.50
N HIS A 176 14.72 -17.34 6.50
CA HIS A 176 14.85 -15.93 6.82
C HIS A 176 13.49 -15.31 7.15
N TYR A 177 13.51 -14.12 7.73
CA TYR A 177 12.32 -13.31 7.95
C TYR A 177 12.30 -12.11 7.01
N ILE A 178 11.09 -11.67 6.67
CA ILE A 178 10.88 -10.42 5.95
C ILE A 178 10.41 -9.31 6.90
N ALA A 179 10.55 -8.07 6.50
CA ALA A 179 9.94 -6.95 7.20
C ALA A 179 8.40 -7.03 7.08
N SER A 180 7.71 -7.23 8.20
CA SER A 180 6.24 -7.25 8.24
C SER A 180 5.75 -6.29 9.32
N THR A 181 4.91 -5.33 8.95
CA THR A 181 4.45 -4.27 9.86
C THR A 181 2.92 -4.22 9.88
N GLY A 182 2.34 -4.43 11.08
CA GLY A 182 0.92 -4.17 11.34
C GLY A 182 0.71 -2.69 11.67
N ILE A 183 -0.28 -2.07 11.06
CA ILE A 183 -0.56 -0.64 11.16
C ILE A 183 -2.06 -0.45 11.40
N GLY A 184 -2.43 0.33 12.42
CA GLY A 184 -3.81 0.78 12.60
C GLY A 184 -4.23 1.67 11.42
N GLY A 185 -5.23 1.24 10.67
CA GLY A 185 -5.78 1.96 9.54
C GLY A 185 -6.94 1.22 8.90
N ALA A 186 -7.90 1.96 8.36
CA ALA A 186 -9.05 1.37 7.68
C ALA A 186 -8.90 1.42 6.16
N THR A 187 -9.77 0.70 5.48
CA THR A 187 -9.90 0.73 4.02
C THR A 187 -11.24 1.36 3.65
N PRO A 188 -11.39 1.89 2.43
CA PRO A 188 -12.68 2.39 1.97
C PRO A 188 -13.72 1.28 1.72
N VAL A 189 -13.31 0.01 1.82
CA VAL A 189 -14.18 -1.13 1.56
C VAL A 189 -14.96 -1.51 2.81
N ARG A 190 -16.27 -1.51 2.71
CA ARG A 190 -17.17 -1.89 3.81
C ARG A 190 -16.92 -3.35 4.22
N HIS A 191 -17.00 -3.63 5.52
CA HIS A 191 -16.71 -4.94 6.15
C HIS A 191 -15.25 -5.43 6.04
N ALA A 192 -14.37 -4.73 5.33
CA ALA A 192 -12.96 -5.10 5.29
C ALA A 192 -12.25 -4.60 6.54
N ALA A 193 -11.80 -5.53 7.38
CA ALA A 193 -11.00 -5.27 8.56
C ALA A 193 -9.49 -5.24 8.24
N VAL A 194 -9.08 -5.83 7.10
CA VAL A 194 -7.67 -6.01 6.75
C VAL A 194 -7.42 -5.60 5.29
N ALA A 195 -6.27 -4.98 5.06
CA ALA A 195 -5.72 -4.73 3.75
C ALA A 195 -4.21 -4.94 3.78
N ILE A 196 -3.60 -5.43 2.71
CA ILE A 196 -2.16 -5.74 2.68
C ILE A 196 -1.52 -5.17 1.42
N ASP A 197 -0.38 -4.51 1.62
CA ASP A 197 0.54 -4.18 0.55
C ASP A 197 1.75 -5.11 0.62
N PHE A 198 2.13 -5.65 -0.52
CA PHE A 198 3.28 -6.53 -0.69
C PHE A 198 4.34 -5.84 -1.54
N LEU A 199 5.59 -5.90 -1.11
CA LEU A 199 6.74 -5.49 -1.88
C LEU A 199 7.51 -6.72 -2.31
N THR A 200 7.59 -6.95 -3.61
CA THR A 200 8.24 -8.10 -4.22
C THR A 200 9.43 -7.65 -5.05
N PHE A 201 10.54 -8.33 -4.92
CA PHE A 201 11.74 -8.09 -5.72
C PHE A 201 12.08 -9.31 -6.59
N PRO A 202 11.74 -9.30 -7.90
CA PRO A 202 12.01 -10.42 -8.80
C PRO A 202 13.50 -10.76 -8.93
N GLY A 203 14.35 -9.75 -8.90
CA GLY A 203 15.80 -9.88 -9.09
C GLY A 203 16.63 -10.11 -7.83
N ILE A 204 16.00 -10.40 -6.67
CA ILE A 204 16.73 -10.60 -5.41
C ILE A 204 17.68 -11.79 -5.49
N LYS A 205 18.91 -11.63 -5.01
CA LYS A 205 19.90 -12.68 -4.92
C LYS A 205 20.02 -13.19 -3.49
N GLU A 206 20.48 -14.43 -3.30
CA GLU A 206 20.64 -15.02 -1.96
C GLU A 206 21.59 -14.17 -1.06
N GLU A 207 22.58 -13.52 -1.64
CA GLU A 207 23.50 -12.63 -0.91
C GLU A 207 22.84 -11.36 -0.35
N ASP A 208 21.68 -10.97 -0.90
CA ASP A 208 20.93 -9.77 -0.51
C ASP A 208 19.94 -10.05 0.66
N LYS A 209 19.78 -11.31 1.04
CA LYS A 209 18.84 -11.76 2.10
C LYS A 209 19.42 -11.73 3.52
N LYS A 210 20.44 -10.96 3.78
CA LYS A 210 21.13 -10.89 5.09
C LYS A 210 20.50 -9.90 6.05
#